data_915a764bf770b163187f38849797fb32
#
_entry.id   915a764bf770b163187f38849797fb32
#
_cell.length_a   1.000
_cell.length_b   1.000
_cell.length_c   1.000
_cell.angle_alpha   90.00
_cell.angle_beta   90.00
_cell.angle_gamma   90.00
#
_symmetry.space_group_name_H-M   'P 1'
#
loop_
_entity.id
_entity.type
_entity.pdbx_description
1 polymer ?
#
loop_
_entity_poly.entity_id
_entity_poly.type
_entity_poly.pdbx_seq_one_letter_code
_entity_poly.pdbx_strand_id
1 'polypeptide(L)'
;MLKHVNLLSDGLPPNFNWQGCTGLLLDAVRMNLLPHELEQWTNPWVYEPLYTAPNMPGLEDLSPRVIKIDNPQHPVLQQFLAHSHEEWGYLLSGDGTWQALVQHLRWLTRVRLPHGQDVFLRLADPSVAHAVLSHREHEADATMFGPCTQILIPDGALDTWYLHTRPGPALVAQHESPYLFSQAQALVLDDVQFRNTVMRLDQHMRHYFAHYQVDATPAQRWEHLQTLAVRAYEHGFESELDITLYANIHGYLGENALQVHRDLDEALNLVSSLTPAQRVANVAEVARCRALGLREPD
;
A
#
# COMPACT_ATOMS: atom_id res chain seq x y z
N MET A 1 8.86 19.42 -4.12
CA MET A 1 7.49 19.93 -4.08
C MET A 1 6.58 18.89 -4.73
N LEU A 2 5.86 18.10 -3.93
CA LEU A 2 4.92 17.09 -4.43
C LEU A 2 3.74 17.84 -5.10
N LYS A 3 3.54 17.60 -6.39
CA LYS A 3 2.36 18.10 -7.08
C LYS A 3 1.28 17.03 -6.94
N HIS A 4 0.20 17.34 -6.25
CA HIS A 4 -1.03 16.56 -6.36
C HIS A 4 -1.45 16.56 -7.82
N VAL A 5 -1.62 15.38 -8.38
CA VAL A 5 -1.88 15.23 -9.79
C VAL A 5 -3.10 14.35 -9.93
N ASN A 6 -4.20 14.90 -10.39
CA ASN A 6 -5.46 14.26 -10.79
C ASN A 6 -5.99 13.15 -9.85
N LEU A 7 -7.30 13.02 -9.78
CA LEU A 7 -7.95 11.88 -9.14
C LEU A 7 -7.62 10.59 -9.92
N LEU A 8 -7.60 9.46 -9.24
CA LEU A 8 -7.40 8.14 -9.90
C LEU A 8 -8.47 7.91 -10.96
N SER A 9 -9.71 8.32 -10.67
CA SER A 9 -10.87 8.23 -11.58
C SER A 9 -10.72 9.05 -12.86
N ASP A 10 -9.91 10.11 -12.87
CA ASP A 10 -9.66 10.93 -14.07
C ASP A 10 -8.65 10.28 -15.02
N GLY A 11 -8.09 9.13 -14.63
CA GLY A 11 -7.08 8.42 -15.39
C GLY A 11 -5.67 8.98 -15.17
N LEU A 12 -4.78 8.71 -16.12
CA LEU A 12 -3.38 9.11 -16.01
C LEU A 12 -3.18 10.62 -16.13
N PRO A 13 -2.33 11.20 -15.28
CA PRO A 13 -1.96 12.61 -15.37
C PRO A 13 -1.37 12.96 -16.73
N PRO A 14 -1.77 14.09 -17.35
CA PRO A 14 -1.29 14.49 -18.68
C PRO A 14 0.19 14.84 -18.73
N ASN A 15 0.81 15.09 -17.59
CA ASN A 15 2.23 15.40 -17.44
C ASN A 15 3.12 14.16 -17.21
N PHE A 16 2.55 12.94 -17.25
CA PHE A 16 3.36 11.73 -17.26
C PHE A 16 4.04 11.58 -18.63
N ASN A 17 5.36 11.40 -18.59
CA ASN A 17 6.18 11.35 -19.80
C ASN A 17 6.22 9.94 -20.38
N TRP A 18 5.61 9.75 -21.55
CA TRP A 18 5.62 8.50 -22.31
C TRP A 18 6.84 8.34 -23.23
N GLN A 19 7.70 9.36 -23.30
CA GLN A 19 8.90 9.29 -24.14
C GLN A 19 9.99 8.51 -23.41
N GLY A 20 10.52 7.49 -24.08
CA GLY A 20 11.59 6.67 -23.51
C GLY A 20 11.12 5.28 -23.04
N CYS A 21 11.83 4.73 -22.06
CA CYS A 21 11.53 3.42 -21.51
C CYS A 21 10.45 3.54 -20.43
N THR A 22 9.26 2.98 -20.69
CA THR A 22 8.18 2.94 -19.71
C THR A 22 7.97 1.52 -19.19
N GLY A 23 7.91 1.37 -17.88
CA GLY A 23 7.61 0.12 -17.18
C GLY A 23 6.43 0.28 -16.23
N LEU A 24 5.65 -0.78 -16.07
CA LEU A 24 4.67 -0.95 -15.02
C LEU A 24 5.21 -1.99 -14.04
N LEU A 25 5.48 -1.58 -12.82
CA LEU A 25 5.89 -2.48 -11.74
C LEU A 25 4.67 -2.92 -10.95
N LEU A 26 4.44 -4.24 -10.89
CA LEU A 26 3.30 -4.86 -10.22
C LEU A 26 3.73 -5.68 -9.01
N ASP A 27 3.02 -5.53 -7.91
CA ASP A 27 3.15 -6.33 -6.68
C ASP A 27 2.29 -7.60 -6.80
N ALA A 28 2.93 -8.74 -7.07
CA ALA A 28 2.25 -10.03 -7.21
C ALA A 28 1.45 -10.44 -5.96
N VAL A 29 1.89 -10.02 -4.78
CA VAL A 29 1.21 -10.31 -3.50
C VAL A 29 -0.09 -9.51 -3.36
N ARG A 30 -0.08 -8.24 -3.76
CA ARG A 30 -1.30 -7.39 -3.70
C ARG A 30 -2.34 -7.80 -4.72
N MET A 31 -1.91 -8.15 -5.91
CA MET A 31 -2.83 -8.55 -6.97
C MET A 31 -3.53 -9.87 -6.68
N ASN A 32 -2.96 -10.70 -5.80
CA ASN A 32 -3.44 -12.07 -5.53
C ASN A 32 -3.72 -12.86 -6.83
N LEU A 33 -3.01 -12.53 -7.90
CA LEU A 33 -3.13 -13.15 -9.21
C LEU A 33 -1.97 -14.10 -9.45
N LEU A 34 -2.31 -15.29 -9.92
CA LEU A 34 -1.30 -16.26 -10.35
C LEU A 34 -0.66 -15.82 -11.67
N PRO A 35 0.61 -16.19 -11.95
CA PRO A 35 1.31 -15.80 -13.17
C PRO A 35 0.52 -16.03 -14.46
N HIS A 36 -0.22 -17.15 -14.54
CA HIS A 36 -1.00 -17.51 -15.72
C HIS A 36 -2.23 -16.59 -15.95
N GLU A 37 -2.75 -15.93 -14.93
CA GLU A 37 -3.87 -14.98 -15.08
C GLU A 37 -3.39 -13.69 -15.72
N LEU A 38 -2.17 -13.24 -15.39
CA LEU A 38 -1.54 -12.13 -16.10
C LEU A 38 -1.29 -12.45 -17.57
N GLU A 39 -0.95 -13.70 -17.89
CA GLU A 39 -0.73 -14.15 -19.27
C GLU A 39 -2.00 -14.09 -20.13
N GLN A 40 -3.19 -14.14 -19.51
CA GLN A 40 -4.47 -14.01 -20.23
C GLN A 40 -4.74 -12.58 -20.72
N TRP A 41 -4.11 -11.58 -20.13
CA TRP A 41 -4.36 -10.18 -20.50
C TRP A 41 -3.60 -9.76 -21.76
N THR A 42 -2.51 -10.44 -22.10
CA THR A 42 -1.72 -10.15 -23.30
C THR A 42 -0.95 -11.36 -23.81
N ASN A 43 -0.72 -11.43 -25.13
CA ASN A 43 0.16 -12.40 -25.74
C ASN A 43 0.84 -11.78 -26.99
N PRO A 44 2.17 -11.80 -27.14
CA PRO A 44 3.22 -12.01 -26.14
C PRO A 44 3.60 -10.70 -25.45
N TRP A 45 3.83 -10.71 -24.17
CA TRP A 45 4.28 -9.54 -23.39
C TRP A 45 5.69 -9.73 -22.85
N VAL A 46 6.40 -8.62 -22.73
CA VAL A 46 7.75 -8.59 -22.17
C VAL A 46 7.63 -8.20 -20.70
N TYR A 47 7.89 -9.14 -19.82
CA TYR A 47 7.99 -8.90 -18.40
C TYR A 47 9.26 -9.49 -17.81
N GLU A 48 9.70 -8.93 -16.70
CA GLU A 48 10.85 -9.41 -15.96
C GLU A 48 10.48 -9.57 -14.48
N PRO A 49 10.68 -10.74 -13.87
CA PRO A 49 10.58 -10.89 -12.42
C PRO A 49 11.76 -10.20 -11.74
N LEU A 50 11.53 -9.58 -10.60
CA LEU A 50 12.59 -8.95 -9.82
C LEU A 50 13.35 -9.96 -8.94
N TYR A 51 12.64 -10.96 -8.39
CA TYR A 51 13.28 -12.04 -7.65
C TYR A 51 13.67 -13.14 -8.62
N THR A 52 14.94 -13.42 -8.68
CA THR A 52 15.50 -14.45 -9.58
C THR A 52 16.27 -15.49 -8.76
N ALA A 53 16.11 -16.76 -9.09
CA ALA A 53 17.08 -17.74 -8.64
C ALA A 53 18.45 -17.39 -9.29
N PRO A 54 19.56 -17.32 -8.62
CA PRO A 54 19.91 -17.85 -7.30
C PRO A 54 19.75 -16.85 -6.15
N ASN A 55 19.30 -15.63 -6.41
CA ASN A 55 19.29 -14.56 -5.39
C ASN A 55 18.20 -14.75 -4.33
N MET A 56 17.05 -15.33 -4.73
CA MET A 56 15.88 -15.51 -3.86
C MET A 56 15.16 -16.82 -4.18
N PRO A 57 15.77 -17.98 -3.90
CA PRO A 57 15.16 -19.27 -4.22
C PRO A 57 13.87 -19.49 -3.41
N GLY A 58 12.81 -19.96 -4.09
CA GLY A 58 11.51 -20.24 -3.48
C GLY A 58 10.60 -19.03 -3.32
N LEU A 59 10.98 -17.86 -3.85
CA LEU A 59 10.16 -16.64 -3.84
C LEU A 59 9.69 -16.22 -5.24
N GLU A 60 9.86 -17.08 -6.25
CA GLU A 60 9.58 -16.77 -7.65
C GLU A 60 8.11 -16.40 -7.87
N ASP A 61 7.18 -17.11 -7.22
CA ASP A 61 5.74 -16.86 -7.33
C ASP A 61 5.32 -15.53 -6.66
N LEU A 62 6.07 -15.08 -5.66
CA LEU A 62 5.85 -13.82 -4.94
C LEU A 62 6.60 -12.65 -5.58
N SER A 63 7.35 -12.93 -6.66
CA SER A 63 8.18 -11.92 -7.30
C SER A 63 7.36 -10.79 -7.88
N PRO A 64 7.67 -9.53 -7.54
CA PRO A 64 7.16 -8.40 -8.32
C PRO A 64 7.58 -8.55 -9.79
N ARG A 65 6.73 -8.06 -10.68
CA ARG A 65 6.96 -8.11 -12.13
C ARG A 65 6.99 -6.72 -12.71
N VAL A 66 8.03 -6.42 -13.46
CA VAL A 66 8.06 -5.20 -14.26
C VAL A 66 7.70 -5.55 -15.71
N ILE A 67 6.69 -4.87 -16.23
CA ILE A 67 6.12 -5.08 -17.56
C ILE A 67 6.48 -3.89 -18.42
N LYS A 68 7.02 -4.14 -19.62
CA LYS A 68 7.31 -3.08 -20.57
C LYS A 68 6.03 -2.55 -21.19
N ILE A 69 5.81 -1.25 -21.10
CA ILE A 69 4.64 -0.57 -21.65
C ILE A 69 5.07 0.26 -22.86
N ASP A 70 4.65 -0.16 -24.04
CA ASP A 70 5.05 0.49 -25.30
C ASP A 70 4.12 1.66 -25.69
N ASN A 71 2.90 1.69 -25.16
CA ASN A 71 1.93 2.75 -25.46
C ASN A 71 0.83 2.83 -24.38
N PRO A 72 0.10 3.96 -24.31
CA PRO A 72 -0.97 4.16 -23.32
C PRO A 72 -2.16 3.18 -23.45
N GLN A 73 -2.35 2.52 -24.60
CA GLN A 73 -3.44 1.56 -24.83
C GLN A 73 -3.04 0.12 -24.52
N HIS A 74 -1.85 -0.09 -23.94
CA HIS A 74 -1.36 -1.43 -23.58
C HIS A 74 -2.37 -2.14 -22.65
N PRO A 75 -2.83 -3.38 -22.97
CA PRO A 75 -3.93 -4.03 -22.24
C PRO A 75 -3.67 -4.16 -20.73
N VAL A 76 -2.45 -4.51 -20.32
CA VAL A 76 -2.09 -4.62 -18.89
C VAL A 76 -2.19 -3.26 -18.20
N LEU A 77 -1.81 -2.18 -18.89
CA LEU A 77 -1.96 -0.82 -18.36
C LEU A 77 -3.44 -0.47 -18.16
N GLN A 78 -4.30 -0.82 -19.10
CA GLN A 78 -5.74 -0.57 -18.96
C GLN A 78 -6.34 -1.32 -17.78
N GLN A 79 -5.94 -2.57 -17.54
CA GLN A 79 -6.34 -3.33 -16.35
C GLN A 79 -5.82 -2.68 -15.07
N PHE A 80 -4.55 -2.28 -15.03
CA PHE A 80 -3.98 -1.57 -13.90
C PHE A 80 -4.76 -0.27 -13.58
N LEU A 81 -5.11 0.52 -14.60
CA LEU A 81 -5.86 1.76 -14.41
C LEU A 81 -7.27 1.50 -13.88
N ALA A 82 -7.94 0.44 -14.35
CA ALA A 82 -9.25 0.06 -13.85
C ALA A 82 -9.24 -0.35 -12.37
N HIS A 83 -8.08 -0.77 -11.84
CA HIS A 83 -7.88 -1.21 -10.47
C HIS A 83 -6.88 -0.32 -9.70
N SER A 84 -6.69 0.93 -10.13
CA SER A 84 -5.70 1.83 -9.52
C SER A 84 -5.93 2.08 -8.02
N HIS A 85 -7.18 2.04 -7.56
CA HIS A 85 -7.53 2.14 -6.15
C HIS A 85 -7.07 0.95 -5.30
N GLU A 86 -6.78 -0.20 -5.92
CA GLU A 86 -6.28 -1.40 -5.24
C GLU A 86 -4.76 -1.36 -5.04
N GLU A 87 -4.09 -0.34 -5.63
CA GLU A 87 -2.64 -0.14 -5.48
C GLU A 87 -1.81 -1.36 -5.89
N TRP A 88 -2.11 -1.96 -7.03
CA TRP A 88 -1.40 -3.16 -7.53
C TRP A 88 0.07 -2.91 -7.87
N GLY A 89 0.47 -1.66 -8.01
CA GLY A 89 1.80 -1.25 -8.41
C GLY A 89 1.85 0.20 -8.87
N TYR A 90 2.85 0.54 -9.71
CA TYR A 90 3.06 1.91 -10.17
C TYR A 90 3.84 1.99 -11.48
N LEU A 91 3.74 3.15 -12.15
CA LEU A 91 4.39 3.41 -13.42
C LEU A 91 5.76 4.08 -13.23
N LEU A 92 6.67 3.66 -14.11
CA LEU A 92 8.05 4.15 -14.21
C LEU A 92 8.29 4.65 -15.64
N SER A 93 8.86 5.82 -15.81
CA SER A 93 9.29 6.34 -17.09
C SER A 93 10.69 6.89 -17.01
N GLY A 94 11.52 6.61 -18.00
CA GLY A 94 12.92 7.01 -17.96
C GLY A 94 13.61 7.13 -19.30
N ASP A 95 14.82 7.67 -19.25
CA ASP A 95 15.70 7.88 -20.39
C ASP A 95 16.74 6.75 -20.58
N GLY A 96 16.74 5.78 -19.69
CA GLY A 96 17.60 4.60 -19.76
C GLY A 96 17.06 3.48 -20.65
N THR A 97 17.85 2.40 -20.76
CA THR A 97 17.43 1.18 -21.45
C THR A 97 16.53 0.34 -20.55
N TRP A 98 15.71 -0.54 -21.17
CA TRP A 98 14.91 -1.53 -20.44
C TRP A 98 15.76 -2.39 -19.48
N GLN A 99 16.91 -2.86 -19.96
CA GLN A 99 17.81 -3.66 -19.16
C GLN A 99 18.37 -2.91 -17.95
N ALA A 100 18.71 -1.62 -18.11
CA ALA A 100 19.19 -0.79 -17.02
C ALA A 100 18.07 -0.57 -15.96
N LEU A 101 16.81 -0.39 -16.39
CA LEU A 101 15.66 -0.30 -15.51
C LEU A 101 15.49 -1.58 -14.68
N VAL A 102 15.45 -2.73 -15.33
CA VAL A 102 15.28 -4.03 -14.66
C VAL A 102 16.40 -4.30 -13.66
N GLN A 103 17.67 -4.06 -14.04
CA GLN A 103 18.82 -4.23 -13.15
C GLN A 103 18.74 -3.31 -11.93
N HIS A 104 18.34 -2.06 -12.13
CA HIS A 104 18.19 -1.10 -11.04
C HIS A 104 17.09 -1.51 -10.06
N LEU A 105 15.93 -1.92 -10.57
CA LEU A 105 14.83 -2.41 -9.72
C LEU A 105 15.22 -3.67 -8.93
N ARG A 106 15.92 -4.61 -9.57
CA ARG A 106 16.45 -5.80 -8.89
C ARG A 106 17.43 -5.45 -7.78
N TRP A 107 18.28 -4.46 -7.99
CA TRP A 107 19.19 -3.97 -6.96
C TRP A 107 18.45 -3.36 -5.77
N LEU A 108 17.40 -2.58 -6.01
CA LEU A 108 16.59 -1.94 -4.97
C LEU A 108 15.72 -2.92 -4.17
N THR A 109 15.56 -4.17 -4.59
CA THR A 109 14.85 -5.19 -3.78
C THR A 109 15.56 -5.50 -2.46
N ARG A 110 16.81 -5.09 -2.33
CA ARG A 110 17.64 -5.30 -1.16
C ARG A 110 18.31 -4.00 -0.74
N VAL A 111 18.03 -3.57 0.47
CA VAL A 111 18.56 -2.31 1.00
C VAL A 111 19.24 -2.56 2.34
N ARG A 112 20.14 -1.66 2.73
CA ARG A 112 20.82 -1.69 4.02
C ARG A 112 20.26 -0.61 4.92
N LEU A 113 19.78 -1.01 6.10
CA LEU A 113 19.32 -0.08 7.12
C LEU A 113 20.50 0.68 7.75
N PRO A 114 20.28 1.84 8.40
CA PRO A 114 21.34 2.66 8.97
C PRO A 114 22.22 1.93 10.00
N HIS A 115 21.67 0.93 10.69
CA HIS A 115 22.40 0.10 11.65
C HIS A 115 23.15 -1.08 11.02
N GLY A 116 23.19 -1.16 9.67
CA GLY A 116 24.01 -2.11 8.92
C GLY A 116 23.32 -3.42 8.55
N GLN A 117 22.06 -3.63 8.93
CA GLN A 117 21.30 -4.82 8.56
C GLN A 117 20.78 -4.71 7.11
N ASP A 118 20.98 -5.76 6.32
CA ASP A 118 20.39 -5.89 4.99
C ASP A 118 18.96 -6.47 5.12
N VAL A 119 18.00 -5.81 4.46
CA VAL A 119 16.59 -6.20 4.47
C VAL A 119 16.03 -6.24 3.04
N PHE A 120 14.98 -7.04 2.84
CA PHE A 120 14.21 -7.00 1.61
C PHE A 120 13.25 -5.81 1.63
N LEU A 121 13.27 -5.03 0.57
CA LEU A 121 12.34 -3.93 0.36
C LEU A 121 11.18 -4.40 -0.52
N ARG A 122 9.95 -4.24 -0.05
CA ARG A 122 8.75 -4.43 -0.89
C ARG A 122 8.59 -3.27 -1.88
N LEU A 123 9.59 -3.16 -2.78
CA LEU A 123 9.69 -2.05 -3.72
C LEU A 123 8.43 -1.85 -4.57
N ALA A 124 7.73 -2.93 -4.92
CA ALA A 124 6.53 -2.87 -5.75
C ALA A 124 5.27 -2.39 -4.99
N ASP A 125 5.31 -2.34 -3.67
CA ASP A 125 4.23 -1.74 -2.86
C ASP A 125 4.23 -0.22 -3.08
N PRO A 126 3.15 0.38 -3.63
CA PRO A 126 3.07 1.82 -3.88
C PRO A 126 3.31 2.67 -2.66
N SER A 127 2.82 2.23 -1.49
CA SER A 127 2.99 2.96 -0.22
C SER A 127 4.45 3.01 0.20
N VAL A 128 5.17 1.88 0.07
CA VAL A 128 6.62 1.80 0.34
C VAL A 128 7.38 2.72 -0.62
N ALA A 129 7.10 2.61 -1.93
CA ALA A 129 7.78 3.41 -2.94
C ALA A 129 7.55 4.92 -2.71
N HIS A 130 6.30 5.33 -2.45
CA HIS A 130 5.98 6.72 -2.14
C HIS A 130 6.71 7.21 -0.90
N ALA A 131 6.69 6.46 0.18
CA ALA A 131 7.32 6.81 1.45
C ALA A 131 8.83 7.00 1.30
N VAL A 132 9.52 6.02 0.72
CA VAL A 132 10.99 6.10 0.58
C VAL A 132 11.44 7.16 -0.43
N LEU A 133 10.68 7.42 -1.49
CA LEU A 133 10.95 8.49 -2.45
C LEU A 133 10.70 9.89 -1.87
N SER A 134 9.76 10.01 -0.92
CA SER A 134 9.43 11.27 -0.25
C SER A 134 10.43 11.64 0.85
N HIS A 135 11.10 10.65 1.46
CA HIS A 135 11.97 10.82 2.63
C HIS A 135 13.45 10.56 2.33
N ARG A 136 13.91 10.98 1.16
CA ARG A 136 15.34 10.94 0.81
C ARG A 136 16.15 11.84 1.74
N GLU A 137 17.37 11.46 2.05
CA GLU A 137 18.27 12.23 2.92
C GLU A 137 18.51 13.64 2.37
N HIS A 138 18.67 13.72 1.04
CA HIS A 138 18.79 14.97 0.31
C HIS A 138 17.77 15.02 -0.81
N GLU A 139 17.07 16.15 -0.97
CA GLU A 139 16.11 16.32 -2.08
C GLU A 139 16.78 16.12 -3.47
N ALA A 140 18.08 16.40 -3.56
CA ALA A 140 18.87 16.20 -4.78
C ALA A 140 19.29 14.74 -5.02
N ASP A 141 19.03 13.80 -4.10
CA ASP A 141 19.42 12.40 -4.29
C ASP A 141 18.57 11.75 -5.37
N ALA A 142 19.21 11.43 -6.48
CA ALA A 142 18.60 10.76 -7.64
C ALA A 142 18.80 9.23 -7.62
N THR A 143 19.50 8.68 -6.64
CA THR A 143 19.93 7.27 -6.64
C THR A 143 18.74 6.29 -6.69
N MET A 144 17.67 6.55 -5.95
CA MET A 144 16.46 5.73 -5.96
C MET A 144 15.75 5.70 -7.33
N PHE A 145 15.91 6.76 -8.12
CA PHE A 145 15.32 6.83 -9.46
C PHE A 145 16.09 5.98 -10.48
N GLY A 146 17.41 5.87 -10.34
CA GLY A 146 18.27 5.21 -11.33
C GLY A 146 18.02 5.76 -12.74
N PRO A 147 17.65 4.91 -13.71
CA PRO A 147 17.35 5.34 -15.08
C PRO A 147 15.97 6.02 -15.24
N CYS A 148 15.12 6.03 -14.19
CA CYS A 148 13.79 6.65 -14.25
C CYS A 148 13.90 8.17 -14.15
N THR A 149 13.14 8.88 -14.96
CA THR A 149 12.93 10.34 -14.86
C THR A 149 11.69 10.68 -14.06
N GLN A 150 10.69 9.81 -14.12
CA GLN A 150 9.43 9.94 -13.42
C GLN A 150 8.97 8.59 -12.86
N ILE A 151 8.37 8.64 -11.67
CA ILE A 151 7.71 7.53 -11.01
C ILE A 151 6.33 8.02 -10.60
N LEU A 152 5.28 7.39 -11.14
CA LEU A 152 3.89 7.76 -10.93
C LEU A 152 3.19 6.68 -10.08
N ILE A 153 2.79 7.05 -8.87
CA ILE A 153 2.32 6.14 -7.84
C ILE A 153 0.87 6.46 -7.50
N PRO A 154 -0.06 5.48 -7.54
CA PRO A 154 -1.43 5.67 -7.07
C PRO A 154 -1.49 5.67 -5.55
N ASP A 155 -2.39 6.46 -5.00
CA ASP A 155 -2.85 6.40 -3.61
C ASP A 155 -4.36 6.17 -3.59
N GLY A 156 -4.76 4.93 -3.35
CA GLY A 156 -6.17 4.53 -3.33
C GLY A 156 -6.93 5.05 -2.10
N ALA A 157 -6.21 5.36 -1.01
CA ALA A 157 -6.79 5.92 0.20
C ALA A 157 -7.24 7.38 -0.01
N LEU A 158 -6.44 8.15 -0.72
CA LEU A 158 -6.67 9.58 -0.98
C LEU A 158 -7.23 9.86 -2.37
N ASP A 159 -7.48 8.81 -3.17
CA ASP A 159 -7.97 8.91 -4.56
C ASP A 159 -7.09 9.85 -5.42
N THR A 160 -5.78 9.67 -5.37
CA THR A 160 -4.85 10.60 -6.05
C THR A 160 -3.62 9.89 -6.63
N TRP A 161 -2.94 10.57 -7.55
CA TRP A 161 -1.64 10.17 -8.08
C TRP A 161 -0.52 11.00 -7.48
N TYR A 162 0.59 10.38 -7.10
CA TYR A 162 1.84 11.05 -6.75
C TYR A 162 2.84 10.93 -7.88
N LEU A 163 3.25 12.06 -8.45
CA LEU A 163 4.29 12.11 -9.45
C LEU A 163 5.62 12.51 -8.81
N HIS A 164 6.53 11.55 -8.70
CA HIS A 164 7.92 11.81 -8.32
C HIS A 164 8.77 12.05 -9.55
N THR A 165 9.52 13.15 -9.56
CA THR A 165 10.42 13.49 -10.67
C THR A 165 11.86 13.45 -10.18
N ARG A 166 12.74 12.85 -10.99
CA ARG A 166 14.17 12.79 -10.70
C ARG A 166 14.75 14.20 -10.61
N PRO A 167 15.48 14.53 -9.53
CA PRO A 167 15.94 15.90 -9.27
C PRO A 167 17.14 16.35 -10.13
N GLY A 168 17.72 15.46 -10.93
CA GLY A 168 18.90 15.76 -11.72
C GLY A 168 19.20 14.70 -12.78
N PRO A 169 20.42 14.67 -13.34
CA PRO A 169 20.83 13.65 -14.28
C PRO A 169 20.83 12.27 -13.61
N ALA A 170 20.72 11.21 -14.43
CA ALA A 170 20.82 9.84 -13.93
C ALA A 170 22.19 9.64 -13.24
N LEU A 171 22.14 9.15 -12.01
CA LEU A 171 23.34 8.65 -11.36
C LEU A 171 23.56 7.21 -11.79
N VAL A 172 24.77 6.86 -12.20
CA VAL A 172 25.15 5.47 -12.43
C VAL A 172 25.27 4.83 -11.04
N ALA A 173 24.22 4.12 -10.63
CA ALA A 173 24.24 3.41 -9.37
C ALA A 173 25.32 2.30 -9.42
N GLN A 174 26.18 2.28 -8.42
CA GLN A 174 27.11 1.15 -8.23
C GLN A 174 26.34 0.03 -7.55
N HIS A 175 25.81 -0.91 -8.34
CA HIS A 175 25.01 -2.03 -7.88
C HIS A 175 25.80 -3.09 -7.09
N GLU A 176 27.06 -2.84 -6.77
CA GLU A 176 27.95 -3.75 -6.02
C GLU A 176 27.59 -3.85 -4.53
N SER A 177 27.01 -2.79 -3.95
CA SER A 177 26.57 -2.77 -2.56
C SER A 177 25.09 -2.38 -2.48
N PRO A 178 24.34 -2.86 -1.45
CA PRO A 178 22.96 -2.47 -1.25
C PRO A 178 22.80 -0.95 -1.12
N TYR A 179 21.64 -0.41 -1.55
CA TYR A 179 21.28 0.97 -1.28
C TYR A 179 21.21 1.19 0.23
N LEU A 180 21.90 2.23 0.72
CA LEU A 180 21.90 2.59 2.13
C LEU A 180 20.69 3.52 2.43
N PHE A 181 19.78 3.05 3.26
CA PHE A 181 18.67 3.87 3.75
C PHE A 181 19.16 4.97 4.67
N SER A 182 18.59 6.16 4.52
CA SER A 182 18.69 7.20 5.53
C SER A 182 17.87 6.81 6.79
N GLN A 183 18.14 7.48 7.90
CA GLN A 183 17.33 7.30 9.11
C GLN A 183 15.85 7.65 8.86
N ALA A 184 15.59 8.69 8.08
CA ALA A 184 14.24 9.11 7.71
C ALA A 184 13.52 8.02 6.90
N GLN A 185 14.18 7.42 5.90
CA GLN A 185 13.61 6.33 5.12
C GLN A 185 13.33 5.07 5.94
N ALA A 186 14.16 4.77 6.93
CA ALA A 186 13.93 3.62 7.80
C ALA A 186 12.72 3.81 8.72
N LEU A 187 12.55 5.00 9.28
CA LEU A 187 11.42 5.31 10.18
C LEU A 187 10.06 5.27 9.49
N VAL A 188 9.96 5.73 8.23
CA VAL A 188 8.66 5.75 7.53
C VAL A 188 8.15 4.37 7.12
N LEU A 189 8.94 3.31 7.23
CA LEU A 189 8.46 1.95 6.95
C LEU A 189 7.43 1.48 7.99
N ASP A 190 7.55 1.93 9.24
CA ASP A 190 6.56 1.64 10.29
C ASP A 190 5.22 2.34 9.98
N ASP A 191 5.27 3.59 9.51
CA ASP A 191 4.07 4.35 9.09
C ASP A 191 3.37 3.66 7.90
N VAL A 192 4.15 3.09 6.96
CA VAL A 192 3.61 2.32 5.84
C VAL A 192 2.87 1.08 6.33
N GLN A 193 3.38 0.38 7.34
CA GLN A 193 2.71 -0.78 7.90
C GLN A 193 1.36 -0.40 8.52
N PHE A 194 1.32 0.67 9.30
CA PHE A 194 0.07 1.20 9.85
C PHE A 194 -0.92 1.61 8.75
N ARG A 195 -0.45 2.35 7.72
CA ARG A 195 -1.26 2.71 6.57
C ARG A 195 -1.88 1.47 5.89
N ASN A 196 -1.10 0.43 5.67
CA ASN A 196 -1.58 -0.80 5.06
C ASN A 196 -2.65 -1.51 5.91
N THR A 197 -2.54 -1.43 7.24
CA THR A 197 -3.58 -1.91 8.16
C THR A 197 -4.89 -1.12 7.98
N VAL A 198 -4.82 0.20 7.91
CA VAL A 198 -6.00 1.06 7.69
C VAL A 198 -6.62 0.82 6.31
N MET A 199 -5.81 0.57 5.26
CA MET A 199 -6.32 0.20 3.92
C MET A 199 -7.11 -1.11 3.94
N ARG A 200 -6.60 -2.14 4.62
CA ARG A 200 -7.34 -3.40 4.77
C ARG A 200 -8.61 -3.23 5.59
N LEU A 201 -8.55 -2.38 6.62
CA LEU A 201 -9.72 -1.99 7.39
C LEU A 201 -10.78 -1.32 6.52
N ASP A 202 -10.40 -0.40 5.63
CA ASP A 202 -11.32 0.24 4.69
C ASP A 202 -11.99 -0.76 3.75
N GLN A 203 -11.21 -1.68 3.18
CA GLN A 203 -11.74 -2.75 2.32
C GLN A 203 -12.74 -3.63 3.09
N HIS A 204 -12.43 -4.03 4.33
CA HIS A 204 -13.32 -4.76 5.20
C HIS A 204 -14.61 -4.00 5.47
N MET A 205 -14.52 -2.73 5.85
CA MET A 205 -15.68 -1.91 6.17
C MET A 205 -16.57 -1.65 4.96
N ARG A 206 -16.01 -1.48 3.77
CA ARG A 206 -16.79 -1.38 2.52
C ARG A 206 -17.51 -2.67 2.19
N HIS A 207 -16.88 -3.80 2.42
CA HIS A 207 -17.45 -5.10 2.09
C HIS A 207 -18.61 -5.51 3.03
N TYR A 208 -18.41 -5.35 4.34
CA TYR A 208 -19.38 -5.82 5.34
C TYR A 208 -20.35 -4.74 5.83
N PHE A 209 -19.99 -3.46 5.71
CA PHE A 209 -20.75 -2.31 6.21
C PHE A 209 -20.86 -1.23 5.15
N ALA A 210 -21.43 -1.59 3.98
CA ALA A 210 -21.49 -0.70 2.82
C ALA A 210 -22.20 0.65 3.08
N HIS A 211 -23.08 0.72 4.10
CA HIS A 211 -23.77 1.94 4.51
C HIS A 211 -22.93 2.84 5.44
N TYR A 212 -21.84 2.30 6.02
CA TYR A 212 -21.00 3.03 6.96
C TYR A 212 -20.12 4.05 6.24
N GLN A 213 -20.21 5.33 6.62
CA GLN A 213 -19.45 6.41 5.98
C GLN A 213 -19.71 6.53 4.46
N VAL A 214 -20.92 6.21 3.99
CA VAL A 214 -21.26 6.17 2.56
C VAL A 214 -21.16 7.54 1.88
N ASP A 215 -21.48 8.62 2.61
CA ASP A 215 -21.46 9.99 2.11
C ASP A 215 -20.11 10.70 2.32
N ALA A 216 -19.14 10.04 2.97
CA ALA A 216 -17.84 10.62 3.24
C ALA A 216 -16.98 10.63 1.98
N THR A 217 -16.23 11.72 1.77
CA THR A 217 -15.17 11.75 0.77
C THR A 217 -14.06 10.73 1.12
N PRO A 218 -13.24 10.28 0.15
CA PRO A 218 -12.12 9.38 0.43
C PRO A 218 -11.22 9.88 1.58
N ALA A 219 -10.88 11.16 1.58
CA ALA A 219 -10.04 11.76 2.63
C ALA A 219 -10.72 11.75 4.02
N GLN A 220 -12.02 12.10 4.10
CA GLN A 220 -12.77 12.06 5.37
C GLN A 220 -12.90 10.65 5.90
N ARG A 221 -13.20 9.69 5.01
CA ARG A 221 -13.28 8.28 5.36
C ARG A 221 -11.94 7.74 5.84
N TRP A 222 -10.85 8.11 5.16
CA TRP A 222 -9.49 7.75 5.55
C TRP A 222 -9.14 8.26 6.94
N GLU A 223 -9.33 9.55 7.21
CA GLU A 223 -9.09 10.18 8.51
C GLU A 223 -9.90 9.51 9.63
N HIS A 224 -11.16 9.18 9.34
CA HIS A 224 -12.03 8.49 10.30
C HIS A 224 -11.50 7.10 10.64
N LEU A 225 -11.14 6.29 9.64
CA LEU A 225 -10.62 4.93 9.85
C LEU A 225 -9.25 4.93 10.53
N GLN A 226 -8.38 5.88 10.21
CA GLN A 226 -7.14 6.09 10.96
C GLN A 226 -7.44 6.38 12.43
N THR A 227 -8.41 7.23 12.71
CA THR A 227 -8.81 7.56 14.09
C THR A 227 -9.32 6.32 14.82
N LEU A 228 -10.11 5.47 14.16
CA LEU A 228 -10.57 4.21 14.77
C LEU A 228 -9.41 3.27 15.06
N ALA A 229 -8.47 3.11 14.14
CA ALA A 229 -7.30 2.27 14.34
C ALA A 229 -6.41 2.76 15.49
N VAL A 230 -6.17 4.09 15.57
CA VAL A 230 -5.42 4.68 16.69
C VAL A 230 -6.12 4.42 18.03
N ARG A 231 -7.44 4.64 18.12
CA ARG A 231 -8.20 4.34 19.33
C ARG A 231 -8.15 2.86 19.73
N ALA A 232 -8.18 1.97 18.73
CA ALA A 232 -8.00 0.54 19.00
C ALA A 232 -6.64 0.26 19.67
N TYR A 233 -5.55 0.86 19.18
CA TYR A 233 -4.24 0.77 19.82
C TYR A 233 -4.22 1.32 21.24
N GLU A 234 -4.89 2.44 21.50
CA GLU A 234 -5.00 3.04 22.85
C GLU A 234 -5.70 2.11 23.85
N HIS A 235 -6.62 1.25 23.38
CA HIS A 235 -7.26 0.19 24.17
C HIS A 235 -6.39 -1.08 24.30
N GLY A 236 -5.20 -1.12 23.67
CA GLY A 236 -4.31 -2.28 23.65
C GLY A 236 -4.72 -3.35 22.62
N PHE A 237 -5.47 -2.97 21.59
CA PHE A 237 -5.86 -3.84 20.49
C PHE A 237 -4.83 -3.66 19.35
N GLU A 238 -3.79 -4.49 19.35
CA GLU A 238 -2.61 -4.27 18.50
C GLU A 238 -2.64 -5.10 17.22
N SER A 239 -3.37 -6.21 17.20
CA SER A 239 -3.46 -7.05 16.01
C SER A 239 -4.44 -6.49 14.98
N GLU A 240 -4.21 -6.78 13.70
CA GLU A 240 -5.12 -6.39 12.62
C GLU A 240 -6.55 -6.92 12.85
N LEU A 241 -6.66 -8.14 13.38
CA LEU A 241 -7.95 -8.72 13.75
C LEU A 241 -8.64 -7.91 14.85
N ASP A 242 -7.92 -7.53 15.90
CA ASP A 242 -8.48 -6.77 17.01
C ASP A 242 -8.96 -5.38 16.56
N ILE A 243 -8.16 -4.71 15.72
CA ILE A 243 -8.53 -3.42 15.13
C ILE A 243 -9.80 -3.55 14.28
N THR A 244 -9.88 -4.63 13.49
CA THR A 244 -11.06 -4.93 12.66
C THR A 244 -12.30 -5.18 13.53
N LEU A 245 -12.17 -5.96 14.59
CA LEU A 245 -13.27 -6.23 15.53
C LEU A 245 -13.73 -4.94 16.25
N TYR A 246 -12.80 -4.08 16.63
CA TYR A 246 -13.14 -2.77 17.20
C TYR A 246 -13.93 -1.90 16.20
N ALA A 247 -13.50 -1.85 14.95
CA ALA A 247 -14.23 -1.11 13.92
C ALA A 247 -15.61 -1.72 13.60
N ASN A 248 -15.76 -3.05 13.68
CA ASN A 248 -17.05 -3.72 13.51
C ASN A 248 -18.10 -3.23 14.51
N ILE A 249 -17.72 -2.86 15.75
CA ILE A 249 -18.64 -2.28 16.73
C ILE A 249 -19.29 -1.02 16.14
N HIS A 250 -18.50 -0.16 15.51
CA HIS A 250 -18.97 1.05 14.85
C HIS A 250 -19.74 0.74 13.56
N GLY A 251 -19.34 -0.27 12.82
CA GLY A 251 -20.05 -0.74 11.64
C GLY A 251 -21.47 -1.23 11.96
N TYR A 252 -21.67 -1.92 13.07
CA TYR A 252 -22.97 -2.42 13.53
C TYR A 252 -23.83 -1.34 14.16
N LEU A 253 -23.28 -0.48 15.01
CA LEU A 253 -24.05 0.42 15.88
C LEU A 253 -23.90 1.91 15.50
N GLY A 254 -23.15 2.23 14.45
CA GLY A 254 -22.92 3.57 13.96
C GLY A 254 -21.69 4.25 14.57
N GLU A 255 -21.35 5.43 14.04
CA GLU A 255 -20.12 6.16 14.40
C GLU A 255 -20.01 6.48 15.89
N ASN A 256 -21.12 6.76 16.54
CA ASN A 256 -21.18 7.11 17.96
C ASN A 256 -21.46 5.89 18.86
N ALA A 257 -21.18 4.67 18.39
CA ALA A 257 -21.51 3.42 19.07
C ALA A 257 -21.15 3.41 20.57
N LEU A 258 -19.90 3.73 20.91
CA LEU A 258 -19.41 3.72 22.29
C LEU A 258 -19.92 4.90 23.15
N GLN A 259 -20.37 5.98 22.53
CA GLN A 259 -21.01 7.10 23.25
C GLN A 259 -22.46 6.79 23.61
N VAL A 260 -23.17 6.10 22.71
CA VAL A 260 -24.58 5.70 22.89
C VAL A 260 -24.68 4.45 23.78
N HIS A 261 -23.79 3.50 23.59
CA HIS A 261 -23.74 2.22 24.30
C HIS A 261 -22.57 2.21 25.29
N ARG A 262 -22.72 2.92 26.40
CA ARG A 262 -21.67 3.08 27.42
C ARG A 262 -21.26 1.76 28.07
N ASP A 263 -22.15 0.80 28.17
CA ASP A 263 -21.87 -0.55 28.64
C ASP A 263 -20.81 -1.27 27.80
N LEU A 264 -20.81 -1.03 26.48
CA LEU A 264 -19.78 -1.57 25.59
C LEU A 264 -18.43 -0.86 25.77
N ASP A 265 -18.45 0.45 25.94
CA ASP A 265 -17.24 1.21 26.24
C ASP A 265 -16.59 0.79 27.56
N GLU A 266 -17.42 0.64 28.62
CA GLU A 266 -16.98 0.14 29.91
C GLU A 266 -16.40 -1.27 29.80
N ALA A 267 -17.03 -2.18 29.01
CA ALA A 267 -16.54 -3.54 28.81
C ALA A 267 -15.19 -3.60 28.08
N LEU A 268 -14.93 -2.69 27.12
CA LEU A 268 -13.64 -2.57 26.45
C LEU A 268 -12.52 -2.14 27.39
N ASN A 269 -12.84 -1.27 28.37
CA ASN A 269 -11.89 -0.70 29.33
C ASN A 269 -11.74 -1.52 30.63
N LEU A 270 -12.60 -2.51 30.84
CA LEU A 270 -12.64 -3.27 32.09
C LEU A 270 -11.33 -4.03 32.33
N VAL A 271 -10.71 -3.79 33.49
CA VAL A 271 -9.62 -4.64 33.96
C VAL A 271 -10.20 -5.96 34.43
N SER A 272 -10.00 -7.02 33.65
CA SER A 272 -10.52 -8.36 33.88
C SER A 272 -9.45 -9.43 33.61
N SER A 273 -9.79 -10.69 33.81
CA SER A 273 -8.94 -11.83 33.45
C SER A 273 -8.85 -12.07 31.93
N LEU A 274 -9.69 -11.39 31.14
CA LEU A 274 -9.70 -11.50 29.69
C LEU A 274 -8.53 -10.71 29.07
N THR A 275 -7.93 -11.28 28.03
CA THR A 275 -6.95 -10.55 27.21
C THR A 275 -7.62 -9.42 26.42
N PRO A 276 -6.88 -8.38 25.96
CA PRO A 276 -7.45 -7.36 25.08
C PRO A 276 -8.20 -7.95 23.88
N ALA A 277 -7.62 -8.94 23.20
CA ALA A 277 -8.22 -9.62 22.08
C ALA A 277 -9.58 -10.29 22.44
N GLN A 278 -9.67 -10.94 23.60
CA GLN A 278 -10.92 -11.55 24.07
C GLN A 278 -11.96 -10.48 24.41
N ARG A 279 -11.57 -9.36 25.00
CA ARG A 279 -12.50 -8.27 25.33
C ARG A 279 -13.13 -7.69 24.05
N VAL A 280 -12.29 -7.32 23.07
CA VAL A 280 -12.82 -6.74 21.82
C VAL A 280 -13.68 -7.73 21.05
N ALA A 281 -13.32 -9.02 21.04
CA ALA A 281 -14.13 -10.05 20.37
C ALA A 281 -15.52 -10.19 21.01
N ASN A 282 -15.59 -10.22 22.35
CA ASN A 282 -16.85 -10.28 23.07
C ASN A 282 -17.74 -9.06 22.81
N VAL A 283 -17.15 -7.85 22.87
CA VAL A 283 -17.91 -6.61 22.65
C VAL A 283 -18.39 -6.50 21.20
N ALA A 284 -17.56 -6.90 20.22
CA ALA A 284 -17.97 -6.93 18.82
C ALA A 284 -19.14 -7.89 18.57
N GLU A 285 -19.15 -9.05 19.25
CA GLU A 285 -20.27 -10.00 19.16
C GLU A 285 -21.55 -9.45 19.80
N VAL A 286 -21.45 -8.79 20.96
CA VAL A 286 -22.59 -8.11 21.60
C VAL A 286 -23.14 -7.02 20.66
N ALA A 287 -22.27 -6.20 20.07
CA ALA A 287 -22.65 -5.18 19.11
C ALA A 287 -23.39 -5.77 17.89
N ARG A 288 -22.89 -6.89 17.36
CA ARG A 288 -23.51 -7.63 16.27
C ARG A 288 -24.92 -8.13 16.66
N CYS A 289 -25.04 -8.79 17.81
CA CYS A 289 -26.33 -9.31 18.30
C CYS A 289 -27.35 -8.16 18.49
N ARG A 290 -26.92 -7.06 19.07
CA ARG A 290 -27.75 -5.87 19.30
C ARG A 290 -28.26 -5.26 17.98
N ALA A 291 -27.38 -5.10 17.00
CA ALA A 291 -27.73 -4.58 15.68
C ALA A 291 -28.72 -5.46 14.92
N LEU A 292 -28.62 -6.79 15.10
CA LEU A 292 -29.48 -7.78 14.43
C LEU A 292 -30.72 -8.19 15.25
N GLY A 293 -30.93 -7.62 16.44
CA GLY A 293 -32.03 -8.00 17.34
C GLY A 293 -31.93 -9.43 17.84
N LEU A 294 -30.73 -10.00 17.92
CA LEU A 294 -30.45 -11.33 18.43
C LEU A 294 -30.24 -11.32 19.96
N ARG A 295 -30.37 -12.48 20.59
CA ARG A 295 -29.97 -12.59 22.01
C ARG A 295 -28.48 -12.39 22.16
N GLU A 296 -28.09 -11.49 23.07
CA GLU A 296 -26.70 -11.25 23.42
C GLU A 296 -26.11 -12.50 24.14
N PRO A 297 -24.81 -12.77 23.95
CA PRO A 297 -24.13 -13.84 24.69
C PRO A 297 -24.13 -13.52 26.20
N ASP A 298 -24.23 -14.59 27.02
CA ASP A 298 -24.21 -14.47 28.47
C ASP A 298 -22.86 -14.03 29.03
#